data_efb08e0470a85b83ed68942f12ffc0cc
#
_entry.id   efb08e0470a85b83ed68942f12ffc0cc
#
_cell.length_a   1.000
_cell.length_b   1.000
_cell.length_c   1.000
_cell.angle_alpha   90.00
_cell.angle_beta   90.00
_cell.angle_gamma   90.00
#
_symmetry.space_group_name_H-M   'P 1'
#
loop_
_entity.id
_entity.type
_entity.pdbx_description
1 polymer ?
#
loop_
_entity_poly.entity_id
_entity_poly.type
_entity_poly.pdbx_seq_one_letter_code
_entity_poly.pdbx_strand_id
1 'polypeptide(L)'
;ENEANFIATLATLHHSDPYISYAGAIFSLRYCINEVARRDRAAYDRLLPTINTGILESYREMRLFWAHYKNPFEGLSKVFWDQFLKANNQEKGIQSYSYMVALLVNYYQDRPI
;
A
#
# COMPACT_ATOMS: atom_id res chain seq x y z
N GLU A 1 -1.24 12.50 -1.65
CA GLU A 1 -0.82 11.18 -2.16
C GLU A 1 -1.66 10.04 -1.58
N ASN A 2 -2.02 10.07 -0.30
CA ASN A 2 -2.93 9.09 0.31
C ASN A 2 -4.31 9.08 -0.34
N GLU A 3 -4.86 10.25 -0.57
CA GLU A 3 -6.14 10.42 -1.25
C GLU A 3 -6.06 9.89 -2.69
N ALA A 4 -4.96 10.14 -3.39
CA ALA A 4 -4.76 9.63 -4.74
C ALA A 4 -4.70 8.09 -4.76
N ASN A 5 -3.97 7.48 -3.83
CA ASN A 5 -3.90 6.03 -3.69
C ASN A 5 -5.25 5.42 -3.28
N PHE A 6 -5.99 6.10 -2.40
CA PHE A 6 -7.34 5.70 -2.01
C PHE A 6 -8.31 5.74 -3.19
N ILE A 7 -8.34 6.84 -3.95
CA ILE A 7 -9.19 6.98 -5.14
C ILE A 7 -8.81 5.95 -6.20
N ALA A 8 -7.52 5.73 -6.43
CA ALA A 8 -7.04 4.71 -7.36
C ALA A 8 -7.52 3.30 -6.96
N THR A 9 -7.49 2.99 -5.67
CA THR A 9 -8.03 1.73 -5.13
C THR A 9 -9.51 1.59 -5.42
N LEU A 10 -10.33 2.62 -5.12
CA LEU A 10 -11.77 2.57 -5.39
C LEU A 10 -12.08 2.43 -6.88
N ALA A 11 -11.34 3.15 -7.74
CA ALA A 11 -11.53 3.10 -9.18
C ALA A 11 -11.17 1.73 -9.79
N THR A 12 -10.18 1.05 -9.22
CA THR A 12 -9.68 -0.23 -9.75
C THR A 12 -10.39 -1.44 -9.16
N LEU A 13 -10.74 -1.41 -7.87
CA LEU A 13 -11.28 -2.57 -7.15
C LEU A 13 -12.56 -3.13 -7.77
N HIS A 14 -13.41 -2.26 -8.31
CA HIS A 14 -14.68 -2.61 -8.95
C HIS A 14 -14.63 -2.46 -10.48
N HIS A 15 -13.44 -2.44 -11.06
CA HIS A 15 -13.30 -2.34 -12.51
C HIS A 15 -13.80 -3.63 -13.18
N SER A 16 -14.44 -3.50 -14.36
CA SER A 16 -14.99 -4.63 -15.12
C SER A 16 -13.90 -5.58 -15.66
N ASP A 17 -12.69 -5.06 -15.91
CA ASP A 17 -11.54 -5.87 -16.30
C ASP A 17 -10.96 -6.57 -15.05
N PRO A 18 -10.94 -7.93 -15.02
CA PRO A 18 -10.47 -8.68 -13.87
C PRO A 18 -8.98 -8.47 -13.55
N TYR A 19 -8.14 -8.15 -14.53
CA TYR A 19 -6.73 -7.84 -14.31
C TYR A 19 -6.56 -6.52 -13.57
N ILE A 20 -7.34 -5.50 -13.94
CA ILE A 20 -7.33 -4.20 -13.28
C ILE A 20 -7.88 -4.34 -11.85
N SER A 21 -9.00 -5.04 -11.68
CA SER A 21 -9.58 -5.30 -10.37
C SER A 21 -8.62 -6.07 -9.45
N TYR A 22 -7.98 -7.11 -9.97
CA TYR A 22 -6.95 -7.86 -9.25
C TYR A 22 -5.77 -6.97 -8.84
N ALA A 23 -5.24 -6.17 -9.77
CA ALA A 23 -4.13 -5.26 -9.47
C ALA A 23 -4.47 -4.26 -8.36
N GLY A 24 -5.68 -3.69 -8.39
CA GLY A 24 -6.18 -2.81 -7.32
C GLY A 24 -6.31 -3.51 -5.98
N ALA A 25 -6.81 -4.74 -5.97
CA ALA A 25 -6.96 -5.55 -4.77
C ALA A 25 -5.61 -5.87 -4.11
N ILE A 26 -4.64 -6.37 -4.87
CA ILE A 26 -3.30 -6.69 -4.32
C ILE A 26 -2.53 -5.44 -3.91
N PHE A 27 -2.72 -4.32 -4.60
CA PHE A 27 -2.13 -3.04 -4.23
C PHE A 27 -2.63 -2.58 -2.84
N SER A 28 -3.94 -2.53 -2.65
CA SER A 28 -4.53 -2.12 -1.38
C SER A 28 -4.25 -3.11 -0.25
N LEU A 29 -4.31 -4.42 -0.52
CA LEU A 29 -3.97 -5.46 0.45
C LEU A 29 -2.55 -5.29 1.00
N ARG A 30 -1.58 -4.96 0.14
CA ARG A 30 -0.20 -4.72 0.57
C ARG A 30 -0.10 -3.60 1.59
N TYR A 31 -0.81 -2.49 1.38
CA TYR A 31 -0.83 -1.38 2.34
C TYR A 31 -1.48 -1.80 3.65
N CYS A 32 -2.62 -2.47 3.59
CA CYS A 32 -3.33 -2.94 4.77
C CYS A 32 -2.50 -3.92 5.60
N ILE A 33 -1.92 -4.94 4.97
CA ILE A 33 -1.14 -5.96 5.69
C ILE A 33 0.16 -5.41 6.28
N ASN A 34 0.79 -4.45 5.60
CA ASN A 34 1.96 -3.76 6.14
C ASN A 34 1.60 -2.89 7.36
N GLU A 35 0.44 -2.26 7.36
CA GLU A 35 -0.03 -1.47 8.50
C GLU A 35 -0.35 -2.37 9.70
N VAL A 36 -0.97 -3.53 9.46
CA VAL A 36 -1.18 -4.55 10.51
C VAL A 36 0.16 -5.03 11.07
N ALA A 37 1.12 -5.36 10.22
CA ALA A 37 2.45 -5.81 10.65
C ALA A 37 3.15 -4.79 11.55
N ARG A 38 2.92 -3.51 11.32
CA ARG A 38 3.49 -2.41 12.10
C ARG A 38 2.83 -2.21 13.45
N ARG A 39 1.51 -2.44 13.55
CA ARG A 39 0.70 -2.12 14.73
C ARG A 39 0.42 -3.33 15.62
N ASP A 40 0.21 -4.49 15.02
CA ASP A 40 -0.14 -5.72 15.72
C ASP A 40 0.50 -6.94 15.05
N ARG A 41 1.67 -7.29 15.52
CA ARG A 41 2.43 -8.42 14.98
C ARG A 41 1.69 -9.75 15.13
N ALA A 42 0.95 -9.95 16.22
CA ALA A 42 0.19 -11.17 16.46
C ALA A 42 -0.97 -11.30 15.44
N ALA A 43 -1.65 -10.20 15.15
CA ALA A 43 -2.67 -10.17 14.11
C ALA A 43 -2.08 -10.45 12.72
N TYR A 44 -0.93 -9.86 12.41
CA TYR A 44 -0.21 -10.13 11.17
C TYR A 44 0.10 -11.62 11.01
N ASP A 45 0.65 -12.26 12.04
CA ASP A 45 1.02 -13.67 12.02
C ASP A 45 -0.20 -14.60 11.85
N ARG A 46 -1.38 -14.18 12.32
CA ARG A 46 -2.65 -14.90 12.09
C ARG A 46 -3.21 -14.70 10.69
N LEU A 47 -3.06 -13.50 10.12
CA LEU A 47 -3.60 -13.15 8.82
C LEU A 47 -2.75 -13.65 7.66
N LEU A 48 -1.43 -13.66 7.80
CA LEU A 48 -0.51 -14.02 6.73
C LEU A 48 -0.82 -15.39 6.08
N PRO A 49 -1.11 -16.47 6.84
CA PRO A 49 -1.45 -17.77 6.25
C PRO A 49 -2.77 -17.79 5.48
N THR A 50 -3.65 -16.80 5.69
CA THR A 50 -4.95 -16.70 4.99
C THR A 50 -4.81 -16.07 3.60
N ILE A 51 -3.69 -15.42 3.30
CA ILE A 51 -3.43 -14.79 2.01
C ILE A 51 -3.05 -15.88 1.00
N ASN A 52 -3.68 -15.82 -0.19
CA ASN A 52 -3.36 -16.73 -1.28
C ASN A 52 -1.86 -16.69 -1.60
N THR A 53 -1.24 -17.87 -1.74
CA THR A 53 0.20 -18.01 -1.99
C THR A 53 0.64 -17.35 -3.30
N GLY A 54 -0.22 -17.35 -4.33
CA GLY A 54 0.03 -16.62 -5.59
C GLY A 54 0.18 -15.12 -5.41
N ILE A 55 -0.59 -14.52 -4.49
CA ILE A 55 -0.46 -13.10 -4.15
C ILE A 55 0.89 -12.83 -3.47
N LEU A 56 1.27 -13.69 -2.53
CA LEU A 56 2.57 -13.56 -1.85
C LEU A 56 3.74 -13.70 -2.83
N GLU A 57 3.62 -14.60 -3.80
CA GLU A 57 4.61 -14.76 -4.87
C GLU A 57 4.68 -13.51 -5.77
N SER A 58 3.54 -12.93 -6.15
CA SER A 58 3.49 -11.67 -6.90
C SER A 58 4.19 -10.53 -6.14
N TYR A 59 4.02 -10.44 -4.82
CA TYR A 59 4.75 -9.46 -4.01
C TYR A 59 6.24 -9.73 -3.96
N ARG A 60 6.63 -11.00 -3.90
CA ARG A 60 8.05 -11.39 -3.94
C ARG A 60 8.72 -11.01 -5.26
N GLU A 61 8.09 -11.33 -6.37
CA GLU A 61 8.57 -10.97 -7.71
C GLU A 61 8.71 -9.47 -7.89
N MET A 62 7.70 -8.71 -7.48
CA MET A 62 7.73 -7.25 -7.52
C MET A 62 8.88 -6.69 -6.67
N ARG A 63 9.10 -7.22 -5.48
CA ARG A 63 10.22 -6.81 -4.61
C ARG A 63 11.57 -7.10 -5.25
N LEU A 64 11.74 -8.27 -5.86
CA LEU A 64 12.98 -8.66 -6.55
C LEU A 64 13.24 -7.78 -7.78
N PHE A 65 12.19 -7.50 -8.56
CA PHE A 65 12.27 -6.59 -9.68
C PHE A 65 12.79 -5.21 -9.26
N TRP A 66 12.16 -4.60 -8.25
CA TRP A 66 12.60 -3.28 -7.77
C TRP A 66 13.96 -3.30 -7.06
N ALA A 67 14.32 -4.41 -6.41
CA ALA A 67 15.65 -4.56 -5.81
C ALA A 67 16.77 -4.48 -6.84
N HIS A 68 16.52 -4.93 -8.07
CA HIS A 68 17.47 -4.81 -9.18
C HIS A 68 17.76 -3.36 -9.58
N TYR A 69 16.81 -2.44 -9.37
CA TYR A 69 16.93 -1.02 -9.70
C TYR A 69 17.34 -0.13 -8.51
N LYS A 70 17.68 -0.72 -7.37
CA LYS A 70 18.21 0.05 -6.24
C LYS A 70 19.53 0.71 -6.60
N ASN A 71 19.64 2.00 -6.25
CA ASN A 71 20.84 2.79 -6.45
C ASN A 71 21.35 3.40 -5.12
N PRO A 72 22.65 3.82 -5.05
CA PRO A 72 23.23 4.39 -3.83
C PRO A 72 22.60 5.72 -3.40
N PHE A 73 21.84 6.39 -4.27
CA PHE A 73 21.16 7.66 -3.99
C PHE A 73 19.77 7.52 -3.40
N GLU A 74 19.28 6.29 -3.16
CA GLU A 74 17.93 6.03 -2.64
C GLU A 74 17.68 6.74 -1.30
N GLY A 75 18.67 6.73 -0.41
CA GLY A 75 18.58 7.44 0.89
C GLY A 75 18.41 8.95 0.73
N LEU A 76 19.16 9.55 -0.17
CA LEU A 76 19.08 10.98 -0.46
C LEU A 76 17.74 11.36 -1.09
N SER A 77 17.27 10.55 -2.03
CA SER A 77 15.96 10.72 -2.67
C SER A 77 14.81 10.66 -1.66
N LYS A 78 14.88 9.75 -0.67
CA LYS A 78 13.85 9.66 0.39
C LYS A 78 13.80 10.94 1.25
N VAL A 79 14.96 11.48 1.64
CA VAL A 79 15.02 12.73 2.43
C VAL A 79 14.44 13.90 1.63
N PHE A 80 14.84 14.04 0.37
CA PHE A 80 14.32 15.08 -0.52
C PHE A 80 12.81 14.96 -0.69
N TRP A 81 12.31 13.75 -0.93
CA TRP A 81 10.88 13.48 -1.13
C TRP A 81 10.06 13.75 0.13
N ASP A 82 10.57 13.37 1.30
CA ASP A 82 9.92 13.67 2.58
C ASP A 82 9.77 15.17 2.83
N GLN A 83 10.83 15.92 2.54
CA GLN A 83 10.79 17.39 2.67
C GLN A 83 9.86 18.04 1.64
N PHE A 84 9.85 17.54 0.41
CA PHE A 84 8.94 18.00 -0.63
C PHE A 84 7.47 17.78 -0.24
N LEU A 85 7.13 16.61 0.29
CA LEU A 85 5.78 16.32 0.77
C LEU A 85 5.36 17.22 1.92
N LYS A 86 6.23 17.45 2.90
CA LYS A 86 5.99 18.36 4.03
C LYS A 86 5.77 19.79 3.56
N ALA A 87 6.56 20.26 2.62
CA ALA A 87 6.43 21.60 2.03
C ALA A 87 5.11 21.78 1.25
N ASN A 88 4.51 20.70 0.77
CA ASN A 88 3.22 20.69 0.07
C ASN A 88 2.04 20.27 0.95
N ASN A 89 2.05 20.69 2.22
CA ASN A 89 1.00 20.44 3.22
C ASN A 89 0.76 18.95 3.57
N GLN A 90 1.75 18.10 3.35
CA GLN A 90 1.78 16.73 3.85
C GLN A 90 2.57 16.67 5.15
N GLU A 91 1.97 17.11 6.26
CA GLU A 91 2.64 17.34 7.56
C GLU A 91 3.49 16.17 8.05
N LYS A 92 3.11 14.93 7.70
CA LYS A 92 3.82 13.72 8.11
C LYS A 92 4.78 13.16 7.05
N GLY A 93 4.94 13.85 5.92
CA GLY A 93 5.85 13.43 4.86
C GLY A 93 5.61 11.99 4.38
N ILE A 94 6.66 11.17 4.28
CA ILE A 94 6.55 9.76 3.86
C ILE A 94 5.63 8.93 4.75
N GLN A 95 5.50 9.25 6.04
CA GLN A 95 4.59 8.53 6.94
C GLN A 95 3.12 8.73 6.60
N SER A 96 2.80 9.76 5.80
CA SER A 96 1.44 9.99 5.32
C SER A 96 0.88 8.85 4.47
N TYR A 97 1.71 8.03 3.86
CA TYR A 97 1.28 6.88 3.05
C TYR A 97 0.40 5.87 3.81
N SER A 98 0.54 5.79 5.12
CA SER A 98 -0.29 4.91 5.95
C SER A 98 -1.73 5.41 6.11
N TYR A 99 -2.02 6.68 5.85
CA TYR A 99 -3.39 7.21 5.95
C TYR A 99 -4.33 6.68 4.87
N MET A 100 -3.82 6.19 3.76
CA MET A 100 -4.63 5.46 2.79
C MET A 100 -5.41 4.31 3.45
N VAL A 101 -4.77 3.56 4.35
CA VAL A 101 -5.40 2.46 5.08
C VAL A 101 -6.53 2.96 5.97
N ALA A 102 -6.33 4.10 6.66
CA ALA A 102 -7.38 4.71 7.47
C ALA A 102 -8.58 5.13 6.61
N LEU A 103 -8.35 5.67 5.43
CA LEU A 103 -9.41 6.04 4.49
C LEU A 103 -10.18 4.79 4.00
N LEU A 104 -9.48 3.70 3.68
CA LEU A 104 -10.11 2.43 3.30
C LEU A 104 -10.96 1.85 4.43
N VAL A 105 -10.44 1.80 5.64
CA VAL A 105 -11.16 1.30 6.82
C VAL A 105 -12.44 2.11 7.03
N ASN A 106 -12.35 3.43 7.05
CA ASN A 106 -13.51 4.31 7.23
C ASN A 106 -14.53 4.15 6.10
N TYR A 107 -14.09 4.02 4.86
CA TYR A 107 -14.98 3.87 3.71
C TYR A 107 -15.74 2.54 3.72
N TYR A 108 -15.05 1.45 4.06
CA TYR A 108 -15.63 0.10 4.06
C TYR A 108 -16.21 -0.34 5.41
N GLN A 109 -16.19 0.52 6.44
CA GLN A 109 -16.73 0.20 7.75
C GLN A 109 -18.20 -0.26 7.69
N ASP A 110 -19.01 0.42 6.87
CA ASP A 110 -20.43 0.16 6.69
C ASP A 110 -20.79 -0.25 5.24
N ARG A 111 -19.81 -0.63 4.44
CA ARG A 111 -20.00 -1.01 3.03
C ARG A 111 -19.30 -2.33 2.74
N PRO A 112 -19.89 -3.19 1.89
CA PRO A 112 -19.20 -4.39 1.40
C PRO A 112 -18.03 -4.00 0.48
N ILE A 113 -17.00 -4.81 0.53
CA ILE A 113 -15.85 -4.67 -0.37
C ILE A 113 -16.20 -5.16 -1.77
#